data_fa4393f49474190a0550a5395ad8a1f3
#
_entry.id   fa4393f49474190a0550a5395ad8a1f3
#
_cell.length_a   1.000
_cell.length_b   1.000
_cell.length_c   1.000
_cell.angle_alpha   90.00
_cell.angle_beta   90.00
_cell.angle_gamma   90.00
#
_symmetry.space_group_name_H-M   'P 1'
#
loop_
_entity.id
_entity.type
_entity.pdbx_description
1 polymer ?
#
loop_
_entity_poly.entity_id
_entity_poly.type
_entity_poly.pdbx_seq_one_letter_code
_entity_poly.pdbx_strand_id
1 'polypeptide(L)'
;MTLTMKNMLLALAATASLAFAGSALAAGGDGDATATQCKEGKVYDEASKSCVDQKSELNDNTIYNAARQFAYAGKYDDALKMLKRAKNQNDTRILTYYGYTNRKLGNVDVAFDYYNRAIAVDANNLLARSYMGQGFVQQGKLEEARAQLVEIGDRGGKGTYAYDALYQALKSGSTY
;
A
#
# COMPACT_ATOMS: atom_id res chain seq x y z
N MET A 1 75.26 0.70 7.83
CA MET A 1 75.34 2.05 8.44
C MET A 1 73.95 2.60 8.58
N THR A 2 73.53 2.69 9.83
CA THR A 2 72.57 3.62 10.50
C THR A 2 71.25 3.92 9.81
N LEU A 3 70.23 3.31 10.39
CA LEU A 3 69.03 3.77 11.12
C LEU A 3 68.66 5.26 10.97
N THR A 4 67.44 5.52 10.66
CA THR A 4 66.60 6.35 11.57
C THR A 4 65.09 6.10 11.31
N MET A 5 64.43 5.65 12.34
CA MET A 5 62.98 5.67 12.55
C MET A 5 62.50 7.10 12.64
N LYS A 6 61.37 7.43 11.98
CA LYS A 6 60.61 8.61 12.36
C LYS A 6 59.11 8.28 12.32
N ASN A 7 58.56 8.38 13.47
CA ASN A 7 57.19 8.31 13.90
C ASN A 7 56.17 8.82 12.86
N MET A 8 55.19 7.97 12.54
CA MET A 8 54.01 8.37 11.79
C MET A 8 52.81 8.28 12.74
N LEU A 9 52.38 9.46 13.15
CA LEU A 9 51.16 9.68 13.97
C LEU A 9 49.96 9.10 13.26
N LEU A 10 49.26 8.21 13.97
CA LEU A 10 47.90 7.78 13.59
C LEU A 10 46.93 8.94 13.86
N ALA A 11 46.41 9.53 12.82
CA ALA A 11 45.24 10.38 12.89
C ALA A 11 43.96 9.46 12.79
N LEU A 12 43.29 9.25 13.90
CA LEU A 12 41.94 8.70 13.95
C LEU A 12 40.98 9.71 13.30
N ALA A 13 40.56 9.46 12.09
CA ALA A 13 39.43 10.15 11.50
C ALA A 13 38.13 9.46 11.98
N ALA A 14 37.46 10.05 12.94
CA ALA A 14 36.12 9.68 13.35
C ALA A 14 35.15 10.08 12.23
N THR A 15 34.75 9.13 11.38
CA THR A 15 33.64 9.33 10.46
C THR A 15 32.33 9.23 11.21
N ALA A 16 31.73 10.37 11.49
CA ALA A 16 30.35 10.45 11.97
C ALA A 16 29.42 10.01 10.83
N SER A 17 28.91 8.78 10.93
CA SER A 17 27.86 8.29 10.07
C SER A 17 26.55 8.99 10.45
N LEU A 18 26.18 10.02 9.70
CA LEU A 18 24.83 10.58 9.74
C LEU A 18 23.86 9.53 9.17
N ALA A 19 23.20 8.82 10.06
CA ALA A 19 22.05 8.02 9.70
C ALA A 19 20.92 8.97 9.26
N PHE A 20 20.77 9.18 7.98
CA PHE A 20 19.55 9.73 7.43
C PHE A 20 18.44 8.71 7.65
N ALA A 21 17.65 8.92 8.70
CA ALA A 21 16.33 8.31 8.79
C ALA A 21 15.48 8.92 7.69
N GLY A 22 15.55 8.33 6.50
CA GLY A 22 14.65 8.63 5.40
C GLY A 22 13.24 8.28 5.82
N SER A 23 12.43 9.29 6.17
CA SER A 23 10.99 9.13 6.25
C SER A 23 10.51 8.71 4.86
N ALA A 24 10.16 7.44 4.70
CA ALA A 24 9.43 6.97 3.54
C ALA A 24 8.07 7.70 3.54
N LEU A 25 8.00 8.78 2.78
CA LEU A 25 6.72 9.37 2.41
C LEU A 25 6.00 8.35 1.53
N ALA A 26 5.14 7.54 2.15
CA ALA A 26 4.17 6.75 1.42
C ALA A 26 3.22 7.75 0.72
N ALA A 27 3.48 8.00 -0.56
CA ALA A 27 2.57 8.74 -1.42
C ALA A 27 1.30 7.89 -1.64
N GLY A 28 0.40 7.93 -0.67
CA GLY A 28 -0.96 7.39 -0.82
C GLY A 28 -1.85 8.49 -1.34
N GLY A 29 -2.02 8.54 -2.66
CA GLY A 29 -2.96 9.46 -3.28
C GLY A 29 -4.30 8.77 -3.52
N ASP A 30 -5.22 8.96 -2.63
CA ASP A 30 -6.62 9.24 -2.90
C ASP A 30 -6.98 10.42 -2.02
N GLY A 31 -7.50 11.48 -2.66
CA GLY A 31 -7.69 12.78 -2.09
C GLY A 31 -8.16 12.74 -0.65
N ASP A 32 -7.41 13.47 0.16
CA ASP A 32 -7.78 13.98 1.45
C ASP A 32 -8.07 12.95 2.54
N ALA A 33 -7.00 12.59 3.25
CA ALA A 33 -7.06 12.49 4.70
C ALA A 33 -5.62 12.40 5.20
N THR A 34 -5.16 13.41 5.90
CA THR A 34 -4.20 13.19 6.99
C THR A 34 -4.79 12.08 7.87
N ALA A 35 -4.40 10.83 7.55
CA ALA A 35 -4.89 9.67 8.29
C ALA A 35 -4.53 9.91 9.76
N THR A 36 -5.52 10.28 10.56
CA THR A 36 -5.33 10.50 11.98
C THR A 36 -4.79 9.20 12.57
N GLN A 37 -3.51 9.20 12.92
CA GLN A 37 -2.87 8.02 13.51
C GLN A 37 -3.34 7.88 14.96
N CYS A 38 -4.08 6.82 15.22
CA CYS A 38 -4.48 6.46 16.56
C CYS A 38 -3.38 5.67 17.26
N LYS A 39 -3.36 5.73 18.61
CA LYS A 39 -2.50 4.89 19.44
C LYS A 39 -2.78 3.40 19.19
N GLU A 40 -1.81 2.56 19.52
CA GLU A 40 -1.96 1.10 19.38
C GLU A 40 -3.26 0.60 20.04
N GLY A 41 -3.93 -0.32 19.37
CA GLY A 41 -5.21 -0.87 19.82
C GLY A 41 -6.44 -0.01 19.48
N LYS A 42 -6.25 1.15 18.84
CA LYS A 42 -7.35 2.03 18.42
C LYS A 42 -7.33 2.27 16.92
N VAL A 43 -8.50 2.60 16.36
CA VAL A 43 -8.70 3.02 14.97
C VAL A 43 -9.50 4.31 14.93
N TYR A 44 -9.24 5.14 13.93
CA TYR A 44 -10.00 6.38 13.76
C TYR A 44 -11.38 6.07 13.17
N ASP A 45 -12.41 6.53 13.85
CA ASP A 45 -13.79 6.46 13.38
C ASP A 45 -14.24 7.84 12.88
N GLU A 46 -14.54 7.91 11.59
CA GLU A 46 -14.94 9.16 10.97
C GLU A 46 -16.31 9.67 11.44
N ALA A 47 -17.20 8.77 11.85
CA ALA A 47 -18.53 9.15 12.31
C ALA A 47 -18.47 9.89 13.65
N SER A 48 -17.68 9.38 14.60
CA SER A 48 -17.47 10.00 15.91
C SER A 48 -16.31 11.00 15.95
N LYS A 49 -15.54 11.15 14.84
CA LYS A 49 -14.32 11.98 14.76
C LYS A 49 -13.30 11.66 15.85
N SER A 50 -13.21 10.40 16.27
CA SER A 50 -12.39 9.98 17.41
C SER A 50 -11.70 8.63 17.19
N CYS A 51 -10.65 8.39 17.98
CA CYS A 51 -10.00 7.09 18.03
C CYS A 51 -10.78 6.14 18.94
N VAL A 52 -11.40 5.12 18.37
CA VAL A 52 -12.18 4.09 19.07
C VAL A 52 -11.39 2.81 19.22
N ASP A 53 -11.77 1.96 20.19
CA ASP A 53 -11.14 0.67 20.40
C ASP A 53 -11.39 -0.25 19.18
N GLN A 54 -10.34 -0.92 18.72
CA GLN A 54 -10.45 -1.89 17.60
C GLN A 54 -11.44 -3.01 17.88
N LYS A 55 -11.71 -3.33 19.15
CA LYS A 55 -12.64 -4.40 19.55
C LYS A 55 -14.09 -3.92 19.60
N SER A 56 -14.34 -2.60 19.56
CA SER A 56 -15.71 -2.07 19.55
C SER A 56 -16.46 -2.44 18.27
N GLU A 57 -17.79 -2.33 18.30
CA GLU A 57 -18.57 -2.48 17.07
C GLU A 57 -18.28 -1.29 16.13
N LEU A 58 -17.78 -1.60 14.93
CA LEU A 58 -17.37 -0.63 13.92
C LEU A 58 -18.30 -0.73 12.70
N ASN A 59 -18.56 0.40 12.05
CA ASN A 59 -19.20 0.41 10.74
C ASN A 59 -18.19 0.07 9.64
N ASP A 60 -18.68 -0.31 8.44
CA ASP A 60 -17.83 -0.77 7.34
C ASP A 60 -16.88 0.32 6.81
N ASN A 61 -17.24 1.62 6.93
CA ASN A 61 -16.32 2.70 6.57
C ASN A 61 -15.13 2.75 7.53
N THR A 62 -15.37 2.67 8.83
CA THR A 62 -14.29 2.64 9.82
C THR A 62 -13.41 1.40 9.64
N ILE A 63 -14.02 0.24 9.35
CA ILE A 63 -13.30 -1.01 9.05
C ILE A 63 -12.43 -0.85 7.81
N TYR A 64 -12.97 -0.31 6.73
CA TYR A 64 -12.24 -0.04 5.50
C TYR A 64 -11.03 0.87 5.74
N ASN A 65 -11.24 2.02 6.41
CA ASN A 65 -10.18 2.98 6.67
C ASN A 65 -9.07 2.40 7.57
N ALA A 66 -9.46 1.66 8.61
CA ALA A 66 -8.51 0.98 9.50
C ALA A 66 -7.71 -0.10 8.75
N ALA A 67 -8.36 -0.92 7.95
CA ALA A 67 -7.70 -1.95 7.15
C ALA A 67 -6.72 -1.34 6.14
N ARG A 68 -7.10 -0.23 5.49
CA ARG A 68 -6.25 0.54 4.58
C ARG A 68 -4.99 1.06 5.30
N GLN A 69 -5.16 1.65 6.49
CA GLN A 69 -4.03 2.14 7.30
C GLN A 69 -3.09 1.00 7.70
N PHE A 70 -3.61 -0.14 8.16
CA PHE A 70 -2.79 -1.31 8.47
C PHE A 70 -2.05 -1.82 7.23
N ALA A 71 -2.72 -1.92 6.09
CA ALA A 71 -2.13 -2.40 4.86
C ALA A 71 -0.97 -1.49 4.38
N TYR A 72 -1.13 -0.17 4.45
CA TYR A 72 -0.08 0.79 4.10
C TYR A 72 1.07 0.83 5.11
N ALA A 73 0.79 0.51 6.37
CA ALA A 73 1.82 0.34 7.40
C ALA A 73 2.56 -1.00 7.33
N GLY A 74 2.25 -1.86 6.33
CA GLY A 74 2.83 -3.20 6.19
C GLY A 74 2.29 -4.22 7.21
N LYS A 75 1.28 -3.86 8.01
CA LYS A 75 0.62 -4.72 8.99
C LYS A 75 -0.47 -5.57 8.32
N TYR A 76 -0.07 -6.42 7.39
CA TYR A 76 -1.01 -7.12 6.50
C TYR A 76 -1.95 -8.08 7.23
N ASP A 77 -1.47 -8.79 8.25
CA ASP A 77 -2.31 -9.68 9.05
C ASP A 77 -3.39 -8.90 9.82
N ASP A 78 -3.06 -7.73 10.34
CA ASP A 78 -4.02 -6.88 11.04
C ASP A 78 -5.02 -6.27 10.06
N ALA A 79 -4.58 -5.91 8.84
CA ALA A 79 -5.48 -5.50 7.77
C ALA A 79 -6.50 -6.61 7.43
N LEU A 80 -6.05 -7.85 7.25
CA LEU A 80 -6.94 -8.99 6.99
C LEU A 80 -7.90 -9.26 8.14
N LYS A 81 -7.43 -9.19 9.39
CA LYS A 81 -8.30 -9.33 10.57
C LYS A 81 -9.38 -8.24 10.60
N MET A 82 -9.00 -7.02 10.25
CA MET A 82 -9.95 -5.90 10.22
C MET A 82 -10.98 -6.08 9.10
N LEU A 83 -10.57 -6.42 7.87
CA LEU A 83 -11.46 -6.66 6.72
C LEU A 83 -12.49 -7.75 7.00
N LYS A 84 -12.13 -8.82 7.72
CA LYS A 84 -13.04 -9.91 8.10
C LYS A 84 -14.22 -9.44 8.94
N ARG A 85 -14.14 -8.29 9.58
CA ARG A 85 -15.19 -7.73 10.45
C ARG A 85 -16.25 -6.94 9.68
N ALA A 86 -16.01 -6.60 8.41
CA ALA A 86 -16.98 -5.88 7.61
C ALA A 86 -18.28 -6.68 7.51
N LYS A 87 -19.41 -6.01 7.72
CA LYS A 87 -20.76 -6.61 7.58
C LYS A 87 -21.05 -6.92 6.12
N ASN A 88 -20.68 -6.01 5.22
CA ASN A 88 -20.78 -6.22 3.78
C ASN A 88 -19.44 -6.70 3.20
N GLN A 89 -19.24 -8.01 3.16
CA GLN A 89 -18.07 -8.65 2.58
C GLN A 89 -17.99 -8.51 1.04
N ASN A 90 -19.03 -7.99 0.39
CA ASN A 90 -19.07 -7.67 -1.04
C ASN A 90 -18.93 -6.16 -1.32
N ASP A 91 -18.64 -5.33 -0.31
CA ASP A 91 -18.24 -3.94 -0.57
C ASP A 91 -16.98 -3.94 -1.44
N THR A 92 -17.05 -3.26 -2.58
CA THR A 92 -15.97 -3.26 -3.58
C THR A 92 -14.63 -2.75 -3.00
N ARG A 93 -14.68 -1.83 -2.02
CA ARG A 93 -13.50 -1.32 -1.31
C ARG A 93 -12.88 -2.40 -0.41
N ILE A 94 -13.72 -3.14 0.32
CA ILE A 94 -13.30 -4.27 1.17
C ILE A 94 -12.63 -5.34 0.31
N LEU A 95 -13.27 -5.73 -0.81
CA LEU A 95 -12.71 -6.69 -1.76
C LEU A 95 -11.37 -6.21 -2.33
N THR A 96 -11.27 -4.91 -2.69
CA THR A 96 -10.03 -4.32 -3.22
C THR A 96 -8.88 -4.47 -2.22
N TYR A 97 -9.13 -4.20 -0.92
CA TYR A 97 -8.09 -4.30 0.10
C TYR A 97 -7.79 -5.73 0.54
N TYR A 98 -8.73 -6.67 0.43
CA TYR A 98 -8.39 -8.11 0.50
C TYR A 98 -7.40 -8.48 -0.61
N GLY A 99 -7.65 -8.04 -1.84
CA GLY A 99 -6.75 -8.26 -2.96
C GLY A 99 -5.38 -7.63 -2.73
N TYR A 100 -5.34 -6.33 -2.39
CA TYR A 100 -4.08 -5.63 -2.10
C TYR A 100 -3.25 -6.33 -1.03
N THR A 101 -3.87 -6.65 0.09
CA THR A 101 -3.20 -7.24 1.25
C THR A 101 -2.66 -8.64 0.94
N ASN A 102 -3.45 -9.48 0.25
CA ASN A 102 -2.99 -10.80 -0.18
C ASN A 102 -1.85 -10.71 -1.19
N ARG A 103 -1.89 -9.77 -2.15
CA ARG A 103 -0.78 -9.54 -3.07
C ARG A 103 0.50 -9.19 -2.33
N LYS A 104 0.43 -8.30 -1.34
CA LYS A 104 1.58 -7.89 -0.52
C LYS A 104 2.13 -9.02 0.35
N LEU A 105 1.31 -9.99 0.72
CA LEU A 105 1.71 -11.24 1.40
C LEU A 105 2.25 -12.31 0.43
N GLY A 106 2.23 -12.07 -0.88
CA GLY A 106 2.66 -13.03 -1.89
C GLY A 106 1.59 -14.02 -2.33
N ASN A 107 0.37 -13.94 -1.79
CA ASN A 107 -0.78 -14.78 -2.16
C ASN A 107 -1.45 -14.26 -3.45
N VAL A 108 -0.72 -14.30 -4.55
CA VAL A 108 -1.09 -13.55 -5.77
C VAL A 108 -2.38 -14.08 -6.39
N ASP A 109 -2.59 -15.37 -6.46
CA ASP A 109 -3.81 -15.97 -7.02
C ASP A 109 -5.05 -15.56 -6.22
N VAL A 110 -4.97 -15.60 -4.89
CA VAL A 110 -6.02 -15.13 -4.00
C VAL A 110 -6.30 -13.64 -4.21
N ALA A 111 -5.25 -12.84 -4.41
CA ALA A 111 -5.40 -11.41 -4.69
C ALA A 111 -6.16 -11.17 -5.99
N PHE A 112 -5.86 -11.91 -7.06
CA PHE A 112 -6.57 -11.79 -8.33
C PHE A 112 -8.05 -12.17 -8.22
N ASP A 113 -8.40 -13.20 -7.45
CA ASP A 113 -9.79 -13.56 -7.19
C ASP A 113 -10.55 -12.40 -6.54
N TYR A 114 -9.95 -11.74 -5.53
CA TYR A 114 -10.56 -10.59 -4.89
C TYR A 114 -10.68 -9.37 -5.83
N TYR A 115 -9.67 -9.08 -6.65
CA TYR A 115 -9.76 -7.99 -7.63
C TYR A 115 -10.84 -8.26 -8.68
N ASN A 116 -10.94 -9.48 -9.20
CA ASN A 116 -11.98 -9.85 -10.13
C ASN A 116 -13.38 -9.68 -9.52
N ARG A 117 -13.56 -10.09 -8.27
CA ARG A 117 -14.82 -9.87 -7.54
C ARG A 117 -15.11 -8.39 -7.36
N ALA A 118 -14.13 -7.58 -6.96
CA ALA A 118 -14.29 -6.15 -6.80
C ALA A 118 -14.73 -5.47 -8.11
N ILE A 119 -14.12 -5.85 -9.23
CA ILE A 119 -14.44 -5.35 -10.57
C ILE A 119 -15.81 -5.85 -11.05
N ALA A 120 -16.20 -7.07 -10.69
CA ALA A 120 -17.52 -7.61 -11.00
C ALA A 120 -18.65 -6.87 -10.26
N VAL A 121 -18.39 -6.42 -9.02
CA VAL A 121 -19.33 -5.60 -8.23
C VAL A 121 -19.39 -4.17 -8.77
N ASP A 122 -18.23 -3.60 -9.10
CA ASP A 122 -18.13 -2.25 -9.66
C ASP A 122 -17.08 -2.22 -10.78
N ALA A 123 -17.55 -2.20 -12.02
CA ALA A 123 -16.71 -2.14 -13.20
C ALA A 123 -15.84 -0.86 -13.27
N ASN A 124 -16.22 0.20 -12.55
CA ASN A 124 -15.51 1.46 -12.45
C ASN A 124 -14.56 1.53 -11.24
N ASN A 125 -14.33 0.42 -10.55
CA ASN A 125 -13.33 0.37 -9.48
C ASN A 125 -11.91 0.47 -10.06
N LEU A 126 -11.48 1.69 -10.30
CA LEU A 126 -10.16 1.99 -10.88
C LEU A 126 -9.02 1.49 -10.00
N LEU A 127 -9.20 1.53 -8.68
CA LEU A 127 -8.16 1.11 -7.73
C LEU A 127 -7.93 -0.41 -7.77
N ALA A 128 -9.00 -1.21 -7.84
CA ALA A 128 -8.89 -2.66 -8.01
C ALA A 128 -8.15 -3.00 -9.31
N ARG A 129 -8.49 -2.33 -10.42
CA ARG A 129 -7.79 -2.49 -11.70
C ARG A 129 -6.31 -2.13 -11.61
N SER A 130 -5.99 -1.02 -10.96
CA SER A 130 -4.60 -0.59 -10.75
C SER A 130 -3.80 -1.61 -9.95
N TYR A 131 -4.33 -2.10 -8.84
CA TYR A 131 -3.64 -3.10 -8.02
C TYR A 131 -3.53 -4.46 -8.72
N MET A 132 -4.54 -4.85 -9.50
CA MET A 132 -4.49 -6.03 -10.36
C MET A 132 -3.40 -5.90 -11.42
N GLY A 133 -3.34 -4.76 -12.11
CA GLY A 133 -2.30 -4.44 -13.08
C GLY A 133 -0.90 -4.49 -12.48
N GLN A 134 -0.71 -3.94 -11.28
CA GLN A 134 0.55 -4.05 -10.55
C GLN A 134 0.90 -5.51 -10.19
N GLY A 135 -0.10 -6.34 -9.89
CA GLY A 135 0.10 -7.78 -9.71
C GLY A 135 0.59 -8.46 -10.98
N PHE A 136 0.07 -8.06 -12.15
CA PHE A 136 0.57 -8.52 -13.45
C PHE A 136 2.02 -8.07 -13.71
N VAL A 137 2.37 -6.82 -13.39
CA VAL A 137 3.77 -6.34 -13.49
C VAL A 137 4.70 -7.21 -12.66
N GLN A 138 4.33 -7.54 -11.41
CA GLN A 138 5.12 -8.43 -10.55
C GLN A 138 5.34 -9.83 -11.13
N GLN A 139 4.39 -10.32 -11.95
CA GLN A 139 4.48 -11.60 -12.64
C GLN A 139 5.16 -11.51 -14.02
N GLY A 140 5.60 -10.32 -14.45
CA GLY A 140 6.13 -10.10 -15.80
C GLY A 140 5.08 -10.11 -16.91
N LYS A 141 3.80 -10.16 -16.59
CA LYS A 141 2.66 -10.15 -17.52
C LYS A 141 2.32 -8.71 -17.93
N LEU A 142 3.22 -8.12 -18.72
CA LEU A 142 3.16 -6.68 -19.02
C LEU A 142 2.00 -6.31 -19.93
N GLU A 143 1.55 -7.21 -20.82
CA GLU A 143 0.42 -6.94 -21.71
C GLU A 143 -0.89 -6.89 -20.92
N GLU A 144 -1.09 -7.82 -19.99
CA GLU A 144 -2.25 -7.83 -19.10
C GLU A 144 -2.26 -6.58 -18.19
N ALA A 145 -1.07 -6.15 -17.73
CA ALA A 145 -0.95 -4.92 -16.97
C ALA A 145 -1.31 -3.68 -17.81
N ARG A 146 -0.86 -3.62 -19.08
CA ARG A 146 -1.24 -2.55 -20.03
C ARG A 146 -2.74 -2.54 -20.31
N ALA A 147 -3.35 -3.71 -20.46
CA ALA A 147 -4.79 -3.82 -20.63
C ALA A 147 -5.55 -3.17 -19.46
N GLN A 148 -5.11 -3.40 -18.23
CA GLN A 148 -5.72 -2.72 -17.06
C GLN A 148 -5.51 -1.20 -17.09
N LEU A 149 -4.36 -0.72 -17.55
CA LEU A 149 -4.12 0.72 -17.67
C LEU A 149 -5.04 1.38 -18.71
N VAL A 150 -5.28 0.71 -19.85
CA VAL A 150 -6.26 1.15 -20.87
C VAL A 150 -7.65 1.19 -20.28
N GLU A 151 -8.10 0.11 -19.60
CA GLU A 151 -9.39 0.04 -18.94
C GLU A 151 -9.61 1.18 -17.91
N ILE A 152 -8.57 1.55 -17.16
CA ILE A 152 -8.62 2.69 -16.24
C ILE A 152 -8.80 3.99 -17.05
N GLY A 153 -8.01 4.16 -18.11
CA GLY A 153 -8.08 5.34 -18.98
C GLY A 153 -9.44 5.55 -19.63
N ASP A 154 -10.03 4.48 -20.17
CA ASP A 154 -11.34 4.49 -20.86
C ASP A 154 -12.50 4.81 -19.91
N ARG A 155 -12.32 4.56 -18.60
CA ARG A 155 -13.26 4.94 -17.53
C ARG A 155 -13.01 6.31 -16.94
N GLY A 156 -12.25 7.16 -17.65
CA GLY A 156 -11.97 8.53 -17.19
C GLY A 156 -10.92 8.62 -16.08
N GLY A 157 -10.18 7.54 -15.83
CA GLY A 157 -9.20 7.47 -14.75
C GLY A 157 -7.86 8.13 -15.03
N LYS A 158 -7.64 8.74 -16.20
CA LYS A 158 -6.40 9.48 -16.50
C LYS A 158 -6.22 10.64 -15.51
N GLY A 159 -5.03 10.75 -14.93
CA GLY A 159 -4.73 11.75 -13.90
C GLY A 159 -5.21 11.38 -12.49
N THR A 160 -5.76 10.19 -12.30
CA THR A 160 -6.02 9.65 -10.96
C THR A 160 -4.81 8.89 -10.44
N TYR A 161 -4.73 8.77 -9.11
CA TYR A 161 -3.73 7.91 -8.47
C TYR A 161 -3.71 6.48 -9.05
N ALA A 162 -4.87 5.88 -9.32
CA ALA A 162 -4.97 4.53 -9.86
C ALA A 162 -4.27 4.39 -11.21
N TYR A 163 -4.44 5.37 -12.10
CA TYR A 163 -3.79 5.41 -13.40
C TYR A 163 -2.28 5.61 -13.25
N ASP A 164 -1.88 6.64 -12.48
CA ASP A 164 -0.49 7.03 -12.35
C ASP A 164 0.35 5.94 -11.66
N ALA A 165 -0.20 5.31 -10.64
CA ALA A 165 0.46 4.22 -9.93
C ALA A 165 0.74 3.01 -10.85
N LEU A 166 -0.22 2.59 -11.68
CA LEU A 166 -0.01 1.51 -12.62
C LEU A 166 0.92 1.92 -13.76
N TYR A 167 0.79 3.14 -14.27
CA TYR A 167 1.69 3.67 -15.29
C TYR A 167 3.15 3.67 -14.81
N GLN A 168 3.41 4.14 -13.60
CA GLN A 168 4.76 4.10 -13.02
C GLN A 168 5.26 2.67 -12.80
N ALA A 169 4.41 1.76 -12.36
CA ALA A 169 4.77 0.35 -12.21
C ALA A 169 5.19 -0.27 -13.55
N LEU A 170 4.45 -0.02 -14.63
CA LEU A 170 4.78 -0.47 -15.98
C LEU A 170 6.10 0.15 -16.49
N LYS A 171 6.36 1.41 -16.17
CA LYS A 171 7.57 2.12 -16.59
C LYS A 171 8.82 1.64 -15.86
N SER A 172 8.73 1.40 -14.56
CA SER A 172 9.88 1.04 -13.70
C SER A 172 10.10 -0.46 -13.58
N GLY A 173 9.10 -1.30 -13.93
CA GLY A 173 9.09 -2.73 -13.66
C GLY A 173 8.96 -3.07 -12.17
N SER A 174 8.66 -2.07 -11.32
CA SER A 174 8.52 -2.24 -9.88
C SER A 174 7.17 -1.74 -9.38
N THR A 175 6.69 -2.34 -8.27
CA THR A 175 5.45 -1.95 -7.62
C THR A 175 5.74 -1.54 -6.17
N TYR A 176 5.02 -0.56 -5.65
CA TYR A 176 5.14 -0.17 -4.24
C TYR A 176 4.42 -1.15 -3.31
#